data_f74b72b80d81c9a9e22320c87245ce08
#
_entry.id   f74b72b80d81c9a9e22320c87245ce08
#
_cell.length_a   1.000
_cell.length_b   1.000
_cell.length_c   1.000
_cell.angle_alpha   90.00
_cell.angle_beta   90.00
_cell.angle_gamma   90.00
#
_symmetry.space_group_name_H-M   'P 1'
#
loop_
_entity.id
_entity.type
_entity.pdbx_description
1 polymer ?
#
loop_
_entity_poly.entity_id
_entity_poly.type
_entity_poly.pdbx_seq_one_letter_code
_entity_poly.pdbx_strand_id
1 'polypeptide(L)'
;MKGFFYSKYFLMGLAVLSFAACSDEDTPRQINPPIEPVTDEEWYAGGLLGTTFNSSASAYEDPTPAVENAGMTDKFKYGEYFFERTYTQNTKPFNGLGPLYVRNSCMSCHPGYGHGKRMERYRADDWGNGYLLVVTDHTDTYLSSLTGMPQTKATAPFKAPIDEDKIN
;
A
#
# COMPACT_ATOMS: atom_id res chain seq x y z
N MET A 1 -46.17 -52.36 -40.67
CA MET A 1 -46.56 -51.21 -39.86
C MET A 1 -46.41 -51.57 -38.38
N LYS A 2 -45.24 -51.21 -37.77
CA LYS A 2 -45.06 -51.20 -36.32
C LYS A 2 -44.30 -49.94 -35.98
N GLY A 3 -45.02 -49.03 -35.35
CA GLY A 3 -44.63 -47.67 -35.15
C GLY A 3 -43.59 -47.46 -34.04
N PHE A 4 -42.89 -46.49 -34.24
CA PHE A 4 -41.96 -45.75 -33.48
C PHE A 4 -42.54 -45.20 -32.15
N PHE A 5 -42.18 -45.77 -31.03
CA PHE A 5 -42.49 -45.24 -29.71
C PHE A 5 -41.29 -45.39 -28.75
N TYR A 6 -40.14 -44.71 -29.05
CA TYR A 6 -39.04 -44.62 -28.09
C TYR A 6 -38.25 -43.35 -28.29
N SER A 7 -38.86 -42.19 -28.30
CA SER A 7 -38.09 -40.95 -28.46
C SER A 7 -38.51 -39.78 -27.57
N LYS A 8 -39.38 -39.98 -26.57
CA LYS A 8 -39.81 -38.87 -25.71
C LYS A 8 -39.23 -38.87 -24.29
N TYR A 9 -38.56 -39.94 -23.89
CA TYR A 9 -38.01 -40.01 -22.51
C TYR A 9 -36.50 -39.97 -22.43
N PHE A 10 -35.82 -39.93 -23.56
CA PHE A 10 -34.33 -39.83 -23.58
C PHE A 10 -33.80 -38.39 -23.53
N LEU A 11 -34.65 -37.40 -23.80
CA LEU A 11 -34.30 -35.99 -23.76
C LEU A 11 -34.55 -35.31 -22.40
N MET A 12 -35.20 -35.99 -21.46
CA MET A 12 -35.52 -35.45 -20.15
C MET A 12 -34.50 -35.88 -19.07
N GLY A 13 -33.60 -36.78 -19.40
CA GLY A 13 -32.54 -37.26 -18.48
C GLY A 13 -31.22 -36.49 -18.54
N LEU A 14 -31.03 -35.59 -19.53
CA LEU A 14 -29.75 -34.89 -19.72
C LEU A 14 -29.75 -33.44 -19.20
N ALA A 15 -30.88 -32.96 -18.69
CA ALA A 15 -31.01 -31.57 -18.21
C ALA A 15 -30.85 -31.42 -16.69
N VAL A 16 -30.56 -32.49 -15.94
CA VAL A 16 -30.47 -32.45 -14.46
C VAL A 16 -29.05 -32.58 -13.94
N LEU A 17 -28.04 -32.67 -14.82
CA LEU A 17 -26.62 -32.86 -14.43
C LEU A 17 -25.77 -31.61 -14.56
N SER A 18 -26.35 -30.42 -14.74
CA SER A 18 -25.56 -29.18 -14.96
C SER A 18 -25.65 -28.15 -13.82
N PHE A 19 -26.16 -28.50 -12.65
CA PHE A 19 -26.22 -27.58 -11.51
C PHE A 19 -25.46 -28.07 -10.26
N ALA A 20 -24.40 -28.81 -10.45
CA ALA A 20 -23.48 -29.16 -9.37
C ALA A 20 -22.07 -28.66 -9.69
N ALA A 21 -21.93 -27.36 -9.89
CA ALA A 21 -20.64 -26.73 -9.94
C ALA A 21 -20.73 -25.33 -9.34
N CYS A 22 -19.91 -25.11 -8.35
CA CYS A 22 -19.65 -23.84 -7.65
C CYS A 22 -20.72 -23.45 -6.63
N SER A 23 -20.80 -24.20 -5.54
CA SER A 23 -20.86 -23.57 -4.24
C SER A 23 -19.43 -23.50 -3.70
N ASP A 24 -18.69 -22.46 -4.05
CA ASP A 24 -17.70 -21.95 -3.14
C ASP A 24 -18.49 -21.48 -1.91
N GLU A 25 -18.69 -22.41 -0.99
CA GLU A 25 -19.01 -22.03 0.37
C GLU A 25 -17.77 -21.25 0.83
N ASP A 26 -17.82 -19.93 0.72
CA ASP A 26 -17.04 -19.04 1.56
C ASP A 26 -17.42 -19.36 3.01
N THR A 27 -16.88 -20.46 3.52
CA THR A 27 -16.86 -20.70 4.96
C THR A 27 -16.13 -19.50 5.53
N PRO A 28 -16.80 -18.66 6.35
CA PRO A 28 -16.15 -17.55 6.99
C PRO A 28 -14.89 -18.11 7.66
N ARG A 29 -13.72 -17.61 7.24
CA ARG A 29 -12.43 -18.01 7.83
C ARG A 29 -12.58 -17.78 9.31
N GLN A 30 -12.75 -18.86 10.08
CA GLN A 30 -12.75 -18.75 11.54
C GLN A 30 -11.37 -18.23 11.93
N ILE A 31 -11.31 -16.96 12.32
CA ILE A 31 -10.13 -16.39 12.95
C ILE A 31 -10.10 -16.99 14.34
N ASN A 32 -9.27 -18.00 14.53
CA ASN A 32 -8.98 -18.57 15.84
C ASN A 32 -7.55 -18.13 16.23
N PRO A 33 -7.35 -17.58 17.41
CA PRO A 33 -8.32 -17.35 18.50
C PRO A 33 -9.27 -16.18 18.23
N PRO A 34 -10.37 -16.08 18.99
CA PRO A 34 -11.23 -14.90 18.97
C PRO A 34 -10.37 -13.64 19.13
N ILE A 35 -10.66 -12.59 18.38
CA ILE A 35 -9.99 -11.31 18.55
C ILE A 35 -10.41 -10.79 19.93
N GLU A 36 -9.50 -10.83 20.89
CA GLU A 36 -9.71 -10.19 22.19
C GLU A 36 -9.94 -8.70 21.98
N PRO A 37 -10.84 -8.07 22.73
CA PRO A 37 -11.01 -6.62 22.69
C PRO A 37 -9.67 -5.94 22.95
N VAL A 38 -9.32 -4.96 22.10
CA VAL A 38 -8.09 -4.17 22.27
C VAL A 38 -8.18 -3.43 23.61
N THR A 39 -7.15 -3.59 24.44
CA THR A 39 -7.06 -2.89 25.72
C THR A 39 -6.73 -1.41 25.51
N ASP A 40 -6.98 -0.56 26.51
CA ASP A 40 -6.59 0.86 26.43
C ASP A 40 -5.08 1.03 26.24
N GLU A 41 -4.24 0.16 26.80
CA GLU A 41 -2.80 0.19 26.61
C GLU A 41 -2.41 -0.13 25.16
N GLU A 42 -3.06 -1.10 24.53
CA GLU A 42 -2.83 -1.46 23.14
C GLU A 42 -3.39 -0.38 22.18
N TRP A 43 -4.55 0.20 22.54
CA TRP A 43 -5.17 1.27 21.77
C TRP A 43 -4.31 2.53 21.76
N TYR A 44 -3.69 2.86 22.90
CA TYR A 44 -2.78 3.98 23.06
C TYR A 44 -1.33 3.53 23.14
N ALA A 45 -0.86 2.80 22.13
CA ALA A 45 0.49 2.22 22.11
C ALA A 45 1.61 3.26 22.29
N GLY A 46 1.38 4.53 21.91
CA GLY A 46 2.28 5.66 22.19
C GLY A 46 2.06 6.32 23.57
N GLY A 47 1.14 5.81 24.38
CA GLY A 47 0.65 6.46 25.58
C GLY A 47 -0.15 7.74 25.27
N LEU A 48 -0.77 8.33 26.29
CA LEU A 48 -1.55 9.55 26.12
C LEU A 48 -0.73 10.76 25.66
N LEU A 49 0.55 10.81 26.00
CA LEU A 49 1.46 11.85 25.52
C LEU A 49 1.90 11.67 24.07
N GLY A 50 1.85 10.46 23.56
CA GLY A 50 2.16 10.14 22.16
C GLY A 50 0.94 10.07 21.25
N THR A 51 -0.26 10.41 21.76
CA THR A 51 -1.52 10.31 21.03
C THR A 51 -2.12 11.70 20.81
N THR A 52 -2.50 12.01 19.57
CA THR A 52 -3.38 13.12 19.23
C THR A 52 -4.81 12.63 19.15
N PHE A 53 -5.77 13.39 19.68
CA PHE A 53 -7.19 13.03 19.66
C PHE A 53 -7.93 13.68 18.49
N ASN A 54 -7.21 13.99 17.41
CA ASN A 54 -7.75 14.50 16.17
C ASN A 54 -8.03 13.32 15.22
N SER A 55 -9.30 13.08 14.90
CA SER A 55 -9.74 12.03 13.97
C SER A 55 -10.03 12.55 12.56
N SER A 56 -9.67 13.81 12.27
CA SER A 56 -9.86 14.42 10.96
C SER A 56 -8.76 14.01 9.97
N ALA A 57 -8.89 14.45 8.72
CA ALA A 57 -7.88 14.23 7.69
C ALA A 57 -6.52 14.90 8.01
N SER A 58 -6.51 15.89 8.93
CA SER A 58 -5.29 16.59 9.37
C SER A 58 -4.68 16.03 10.67
N ALA A 59 -5.10 14.85 11.10
CA ALA A 59 -4.64 14.24 12.36
C ALA A 59 -3.12 14.15 12.50
N TYR A 60 -2.42 13.93 11.39
CA TYR A 60 -0.96 13.82 11.38
C TYR A 60 -0.22 15.16 11.27
N GLU A 61 -0.94 16.28 11.14
CA GLU A 61 -0.38 17.63 11.13
C GLU A 61 -0.23 18.19 12.56
N ASP A 62 -0.85 17.53 13.54
CA ASP A 62 -0.81 17.97 14.92
C ASP A 62 0.40 17.40 15.65
N PRO A 63 1.18 18.22 16.37
CA PRO A 63 2.19 17.72 17.28
C PRO A 63 1.54 16.94 18.42
N THR A 64 2.19 15.90 18.90
CA THR A 64 1.72 15.18 20.08
C THR A 64 1.92 16.02 21.35
N PRO A 65 1.13 15.76 22.42
CA PRO A 65 1.34 16.44 23.71
C PRO A 65 2.78 16.33 24.26
N ALA A 66 3.49 15.24 23.95
CA ALA A 66 4.91 15.10 24.32
C ALA A 66 5.80 16.13 23.65
N VAL A 67 5.54 16.44 22.37
CA VAL A 67 6.30 17.46 21.61
C VAL A 67 6.04 18.86 22.18
N GLU A 68 4.77 19.16 22.47
CA GLU A 68 4.37 20.47 23.05
C GLU A 68 4.95 20.66 24.45
N ASN A 69 4.81 19.66 25.32
CA ASN A 69 5.35 19.69 26.69
C ASN A 69 6.87 19.82 26.72
N ALA A 70 7.57 19.30 25.72
CA ALA A 70 9.00 19.43 25.58
C ALA A 70 9.45 20.78 24.95
N GLY A 71 8.51 21.65 24.56
CA GLY A 71 8.80 22.91 23.87
C GLY A 71 9.44 22.70 22.49
N MET A 72 9.08 21.60 21.81
CA MET A 72 9.68 21.22 20.53
C MET A 72 8.80 21.55 19.31
N THR A 73 7.76 22.32 19.48
CA THR A 73 6.79 22.68 18.41
C THR A 73 7.49 23.32 17.19
N ASP A 74 8.47 24.21 17.41
CA ASP A 74 9.21 24.81 16.30
C ASP A 74 10.05 23.79 15.53
N LYS A 75 10.61 22.78 16.21
CA LYS A 75 11.33 21.69 15.56
C LYS A 75 10.39 20.79 14.77
N PHE A 76 9.19 20.55 15.30
CA PHE A 76 8.15 19.81 14.60
C PHE A 76 7.77 20.53 13.30
N LYS A 77 7.44 21.83 13.36
CA LYS A 77 7.13 22.63 12.17
C LYS A 77 8.28 22.72 11.17
N TYR A 78 9.51 22.74 11.65
CA TYR A 78 10.68 22.66 10.79
C TYR A 78 10.80 21.28 10.10
N GLY A 79 10.41 20.20 10.79
CA GLY A 79 10.32 18.87 10.23
C GLY A 79 9.27 18.77 9.11
N GLU A 80 8.08 19.36 9.32
CA GLU A 80 7.04 19.45 8.30
C GLU A 80 7.55 20.12 7.03
N TYR A 81 8.25 21.25 7.16
CA TYR A 81 8.86 21.94 6.03
C TYR A 81 9.77 21.03 5.20
N PHE A 82 10.57 20.15 5.84
CA PHE A 82 11.39 19.19 5.11
C PHE A 82 10.60 18.06 4.51
N PHE A 83 9.52 17.66 5.13
CA PHE A 83 8.65 16.58 4.62
C PHE A 83 7.87 17.03 3.37
N GLU A 84 7.40 18.26 3.36
CA GLU A 84 6.58 18.80 2.28
C GLU A 84 7.39 19.22 1.05
N ARG A 85 8.58 19.74 1.27
CA ARG A 85 9.35 20.37 0.20
C ARG A 85 9.72 19.42 -0.91
N THR A 86 9.80 19.97 -2.12
CA THR A 86 10.35 19.28 -3.28
C THR A 86 11.87 19.41 -3.28
N TYR A 87 12.56 18.28 -3.37
CA TYR A 87 14.01 18.23 -3.48
C TYR A 87 14.47 18.24 -4.94
N THR A 88 15.56 18.95 -5.20
CA THR A 88 16.31 18.97 -6.46
C THR A 88 17.76 18.61 -6.19
N GLN A 89 18.59 18.52 -7.22
CA GLN A 89 20.03 18.22 -7.05
C GLN A 89 20.76 19.16 -6.08
N ASN A 90 20.34 20.41 -6.01
CA ASN A 90 21.01 21.47 -5.27
C ASN A 90 20.16 22.03 -4.12
N THR A 91 19.19 21.29 -3.63
CA THR A 91 18.30 21.74 -2.57
C THR A 91 19.05 21.85 -1.24
N LYS A 92 19.24 23.06 -0.73
CA LYS A 92 19.85 23.30 0.59
C LYS A 92 18.84 23.04 1.71
N PRO A 93 19.32 22.65 2.93
CA PRO A 93 20.73 22.52 3.35
C PRO A 93 21.38 21.16 3.03
N PHE A 94 20.65 20.12 2.66
CA PHE A 94 21.11 18.73 2.61
C PHE A 94 21.61 18.26 1.23
N ASN A 95 22.00 19.17 0.35
CA ASN A 95 22.48 18.87 -1.00
C ASN A 95 21.49 18.18 -1.94
N GLY A 96 20.23 18.01 -1.52
CA GLY A 96 19.14 17.57 -2.38
C GLY A 96 19.16 16.09 -2.77
N LEU A 97 18.69 15.82 -3.99
CA LEU A 97 18.56 14.46 -4.52
C LEU A 97 19.91 13.87 -4.90
N GLY A 98 20.08 12.58 -4.64
CA GLY A 98 21.18 11.77 -5.17
C GLY A 98 21.00 11.47 -6.68
N PRO A 99 21.94 10.67 -7.23
CA PRO A 99 21.92 10.32 -8.66
C PRO A 99 20.69 9.50 -9.06
N LEU A 100 20.18 8.67 -8.16
CA LEU A 100 18.99 7.84 -8.36
C LEU A 100 17.98 8.13 -7.25
N TYR A 101 16.70 8.10 -7.59
CA TYR A 101 15.64 8.34 -6.63
C TYR A 101 14.30 7.75 -7.10
N VAL A 102 13.34 7.66 -6.20
CA VAL A 102 11.96 7.25 -6.49
C VAL A 102 11.07 8.47 -6.63
N ARG A 103 11.13 9.35 -5.64
CA ARG A 103 10.33 10.58 -5.54
C ARG A 103 11.20 11.72 -5.03
N ASN A 104 10.74 12.93 -5.24
CA ASN A 104 11.45 14.14 -4.85
C ASN A 104 10.81 14.90 -3.68
N SER A 105 9.82 14.32 -3.04
CA SER A 105 9.16 14.82 -1.83
C SER A 105 8.59 13.65 -1.04
N CYS A 106 8.64 13.72 0.30
CA CYS A 106 8.01 12.70 1.15
C CYS A 106 6.49 12.69 0.99
N MET A 107 5.88 13.85 0.78
CA MET A 107 4.45 14.00 0.51
C MET A 107 3.99 13.26 -0.75
N SER A 108 4.90 13.01 -1.70
CA SER A 108 4.54 12.26 -2.90
C SER A 108 4.07 10.84 -2.60
N CYS A 109 4.61 10.21 -1.55
CA CYS A 109 4.23 8.87 -1.10
C CYS A 109 3.33 8.91 0.15
N HIS A 110 3.47 9.94 0.99
CA HIS A 110 2.78 10.09 2.28
C HIS A 110 1.90 11.34 2.32
N PRO A 111 0.85 11.43 1.48
CA PRO A 111 -0.03 12.59 1.47
C PRO A 111 -0.72 12.78 2.82
N GLY A 112 -0.71 14.01 3.33
CA GLY A 112 -1.24 14.32 4.66
C GLY A 112 -0.44 13.69 5.80
N TYR A 113 0.87 13.44 5.58
CA TYR A 113 1.84 12.86 6.55
C TYR A 113 1.55 11.42 7.00
N GLY A 114 0.50 10.83 6.49
CA GLY A 114 0.04 9.50 6.84
C GLY A 114 0.61 8.38 5.96
N HIS A 115 -0.14 7.31 5.86
CA HIS A 115 0.19 6.20 4.97
C HIS A 115 0.02 6.57 3.50
N GLY A 116 0.73 5.85 2.63
CA GLY A 116 0.48 5.87 1.20
C GLY A 116 -0.95 5.45 0.86
N LYS A 117 -1.45 5.88 -0.27
CA LYS A 117 -2.77 5.46 -0.77
C LYS A 117 -2.71 4.04 -1.30
N ARG A 118 -3.79 3.29 -1.12
CA ARG A 118 -3.95 2.00 -1.78
C ARG A 118 -4.03 2.20 -3.29
N MET A 119 -3.19 1.48 -4.02
CA MET A 119 -3.14 1.49 -5.49
C MET A 119 -3.53 0.12 -6.04
N GLU A 120 -4.16 0.08 -7.20
CA GLU A 120 -4.50 -1.16 -7.90
C GLU A 120 -3.32 -1.69 -8.71
N ARG A 121 -2.38 -0.80 -9.05
CA ARG A 121 -1.17 -1.12 -9.81
C ARG A 121 -0.01 -0.24 -9.35
N TYR A 122 1.20 -0.71 -9.56
CA TYR A 122 2.39 0.11 -9.31
C TYR A 122 2.56 1.15 -10.42
N ARG A 123 2.57 2.41 -10.03
CA ARG A 123 3.04 3.53 -10.83
C ARG A 123 3.77 4.49 -9.91
N ALA A 124 5.07 4.63 -10.12
CA ALA A 124 5.88 5.46 -9.25
C ALA A 124 5.46 6.93 -9.28
N ASP A 125 4.85 7.42 -10.36
CA ASP A 125 4.39 8.81 -10.47
C ASP A 125 3.02 9.07 -9.84
N ASP A 126 2.25 8.05 -9.49
CA ASP A 126 0.94 8.24 -8.86
C ASP A 126 1.11 8.84 -7.46
N TRP A 127 0.39 9.93 -7.22
CA TRP A 127 0.39 10.63 -5.94
C TRP A 127 -0.10 9.73 -4.81
N GLY A 128 0.71 9.60 -3.78
CA GLY A 128 0.43 8.75 -2.63
C GLY A 128 0.84 7.28 -2.79
N ASN A 129 1.47 6.90 -3.92
CA ASN A 129 2.02 5.57 -4.10
C ASN A 129 3.30 5.39 -3.29
N GLY A 130 3.18 4.79 -2.10
CA GLY A 130 4.28 4.43 -1.21
C GLY A 130 4.51 2.91 -1.13
N TYR A 131 4.09 2.14 -2.13
CA TYR A 131 4.21 0.69 -2.11
C TYR A 131 5.65 0.22 -2.27
N LEU A 132 5.99 -0.78 -1.49
CA LEU A 132 7.18 -1.58 -1.68
C LEU A 132 6.83 -2.75 -2.61
N LEU A 133 7.70 -3.02 -3.58
CA LEU A 133 7.56 -4.18 -4.45
C LEU A 133 8.33 -5.35 -3.86
N VAL A 134 7.70 -6.52 -3.83
CA VAL A 134 8.36 -7.80 -3.61
C VAL A 134 8.68 -8.38 -4.98
N VAL A 135 9.97 -8.58 -5.24
CA VAL A 135 10.43 -9.09 -6.53
C VAL A 135 10.87 -10.54 -6.36
N THR A 136 10.38 -11.40 -7.25
CA THR A 136 10.77 -12.81 -7.35
C THR A 136 11.30 -13.09 -8.75
N ASP A 137 12.08 -14.14 -8.88
CA ASP A 137 12.43 -14.69 -10.20
C ASP A 137 11.29 -15.56 -10.76
N HIS A 138 11.52 -16.16 -11.95
CA HIS A 138 10.55 -17.03 -12.63
C HIS A 138 10.27 -18.36 -11.89
N THR A 139 11.00 -18.64 -10.79
CA THR A 139 10.80 -19.82 -9.92
C THR A 139 10.18 -19.41 -8.56
N ASP A 140 9.65 -18.21 -8.47
CA ASP A 140 9.12 -17.59 -7.26
C ASP A 140 10.14 -17.43 -6.12
N THR A 141 11.44 -17.47 -6.45
CA THR A 141 12.51 -17.23 -5.48
C THR A 141 12.64 -15.73 -5.22
N TYR A 142 12.57 -15.35 -3.94
CA TYR A 142 12.68 -13.97 -3.50
C TYR A 142 14.03 -13.34 -3.80
N LEU A 143 14.02 -12.19 -4.45
CA LEU A 143 15.20 -11.41 -4.82
C LEU A 143 15.34 -10.18 -3.92
N SER A 144 16.00 -10.36 -2.77
CA SER A 144 16.15 -9.31 -1.76
C SER A 144 16.88 -8.06 -2.28
N SER A 145 17.78 -8.20 -3.25
CA SER A 145 18.53 -7.07 -3.84
C SER A 145 17.68 -6.17 -4.74
N LEU A 146 16.54 -6.67 -5.21
CA LEU A 146 15.62 -5.93 -6.10
C LEU A 146 14.32 -5.53 -5.40
N THR A 147 14.03 -6.14 -4.25
CA THR A 147 12.83 -5.84 -3.48
C THR A 147 12.97 -4.49 -2.76
N GLY A 148 11.86 -3.77 -2.67
CA GLY A 148 11.77 -2.49 -1.97
C GLY A 148 11.11 -1.41 -2.81
N MET A 149 11.65 -0.21 -2.77
CA MET A 149 11.21 0.90 -3.63
C MET A 149 12.15 1.03 -4.82
N PRO A 150 11.76 0.54 -6.03
CA PRO A 150 12.62 0.58 -7.20
C PRO A 150 12.88 2.04 -7.62
N GLN A 151 14.15 2.36 -7.83
CA GLN A 151 14.56 3.68 -8.26
C GLN A 151 14.32 3.84 -9.76
N THR A 152 13.19 4.42 -10.10
CA THR A 152 12.72 4.61 -11.49
C THR A 152 13.12 5.96 -12.09
N LYS A 153 13.77 6.82 -11.29
CA LYS A 153 14.19 8.16 -11.70
C LYS A 153 15.66 8.40 -11.46
N ALA A 154 16.25 9.28 -12.25
CA ALA A 154 17.65 9.67 -12.12
C ALA A 154 17.83 11.16 -12.40
N THR A 155 18.89 11.73 -11.81
CA THR A 155 19.38 13.05 -12.15
C THR A 155 20.44 12.96 -13.25
N ALA A 156 20.41 13.87 -14.23
CA ALA A 156 21.42 13.87 -15.29
C ALA A 156 22.85 13.98 -14.71
N PRO A 157 23.85 13.29 -15.24
CA PRO A 157 23.85 12.45 -16.45
C PRO A 157 23.46 10.99 -16.23
N PHE A 158 23.02 10.60 -15.04
CA PHE A 158 22.67 9.24 -14.68
C PHE A 158 21.37 8.81 -15.35
N LYS A 159 21.17 7.50 -15.49
CA LYS A 159 19.94 6.89 -15.98
C LYS A 159 19.37 6.00 -14.89
N ALA A 160 18.04 5.96 -14.77
CA ALA A 160 17.37 5.05 -13.87
C ALA A 160 17.63 3.60 -14.28
N PRO A 161 17.91 2.70 -13.31
CA PRO A 161 18.16 1.30 -13.58
C PRO A 161 16.89 0.52 -13.98
N ILE A 162 15.73 1.04 -13.59
CA ILE A 162 14.43 0.43 -13.82
C ILE A 162 13.57 1.39 -14.64
N ASP A 163 12.98 0.85 -15.69
CA ASP A 163 11.99 1.53 -16.52
C ASP A 163 10.60 1.27 -15.91
N GLU A 164 9.97 2.32 -15.40
CA GLU A 164 8.67 2.22 -14.75
C GLU A 164 7.59 1.64 -15.66
N ASP A 165 7.62 1.96 -16.95
CA ASP A 165 6.64 1.46 -17.91
C ASP A 165 6.70 -0.06 -18.12
N LYS A 166 7.75 -0.70 -17.61
CA LYS A 166 7.96 -2.16 -17.65
C LYS A 166 7.59 -2.87 -16.34
N ILE A 167 7.16 -2.12 -15.33
CA ILE A 167 6.64 -2.67 -14.10
C ILE A 167 5.12 -2.83 -14.25
N ASN A 168 4.64 -4.07 -14.31
CA ASN A 168 3.22 -4.42 -14.43
C ASN A 168 2.72 -5.15 -13.20
#